data_fdf64362cd46f026fe9b7ce38d82b377
#
_entry.id   fdf64362cd46f026fe9b7ce38d82b377
#
_cell.length_a   1.000
_cell.length_b   1.000
_cell.length_c   1.000
_cell.angle_alpha   90.00
_cell.angle_beta   90.00
_cell.angle_gamma   90.00
#
_symmetry.space_group_name_H-M   'P 1'
#
loop_
_entity.id
_entity.type
_entity.pdbx_description
1 polymer ?
#
loop_
_entity_poly.entity_id
_entity_poly.type
_entity_poly.pdbx_seq_one_letter_code
_entity_poly.pdbx_strand_id
1 'polypeptide(L)'
;LPICPGGAARCQVTLRDLFDRAVVLSHYIHNLSSEMFSEFDKRYTHGRGFITKAINSCHTSSLATPEDKEQAQQMNQKDFLSLIVSILRSWNEPLYHLVTEVRGMQEAPEAILSKAVEIEEQTKRLLEGMELIVSQVHPETKENEIYPVWSGLPSLQMADEESRLSAYYNLLHCLRRDSHKIDNYLKLLKCRIIHNNNCQLPPGKPEIFKCRSPNKETFTCWWRPGTDGGLPTNYSLTYHREGETLMHECPDYITGGPNSCHFGKQYTSMWRTYIMMVNATNQMGSSFSDELYVDVTYIVQPDPPLELAVEVKQPEDRKPYLWIKWSPPTLIDLKTGWFTLLYEIRLKPEKAAEWEIHFAGQQTEFKILSLHPGQKYLVQVRCKPDHGYWSAWSPATFIQIPSDFTMND
;
A
#
# COMPACT_ATOMS: atom_id res chain seq x y z
N LEU A 1 -18.30 -25.48 -9.21
CA LEU A 1 -19.32 -26.37 -8.63
C LEU A 1 -18.72 -27.02 -7.40
N PRO A 2 -19.33 -26.92 -6.20
CA PRO A 2 -18.90 -27.73 -5.10
C PRO A 2 -19.28 -29.17 -5.42
N ILE A 3 -18.28 -30.03 -5.50
CA ILE A 3 -18.50 -31.48 -5.48
C ILE A 3 -18.94 -31.80 -4.05
N CYS A 4 -20.20 -32.15 -3.89
CA CYS A 4 -20.67 -32.65 -2.61
C CYS A 4 -20.11 -34.07 -2.40
N PRO A 5 -19.32 -34.31 -1.34
CA PRO A 5 -18.87 -35.67 -1.04
C PRO A 5 -20.05 -36.44 -0.46
N GLY A 6 -20.50 -37.49 -1.17
CA GLY A 6 -21.54 -38.41 -0.72
C GLY A 6 -22.89 -38.19 -1.38
N GLY A 7 -23.27 -39.14 -2.20
CA GLY A 7 -24.40 -39.11 -3.11
C GLY A 7 -25.75 -38.80 -2.41
N ALA A 8 -26.56 -38.19 -3.24
CA ALA A 8 -28.01 -37.98 -3.14
C ALA A 8 -28.49 -36.87 -2.21
N ALA A 9 -29.15 -35.93 -2.83
CA ALA A 9 -30.14 -34.99 -2.31
C ALA A 9 -29.66 -33.93 -1.31
N ARG A 10 -29.57 -32.71 -1.80
CA ARG A 10 -29.49 -31.41 -1.10
C ARG A 10 -28.13 -30.82 -0.83
N CYS A 11 -27.31 -30.70 -1.86
CA CYS A 11 -26.37 -29.58 -1.91
C CYS A 11 -27.14 -28.33 -2.39
N GLN A 12 -27.89 -27.70 -1.52
CA GLN A 12 -28.39 -26.36 -1.77
C GLN A 12 -27.30 -25.36 -1.43
N VAL A 13 -26.73 -24.73 -2.45
CA VAL A 13 -25.89 -23.56 -2.27
C VAL A 13 -26.79 -22.46 -1.72
N THR A 14 -26.49 -21.97 -0.52
CA THR A 14 -27.30 -20.92 0.11
C THR A 14 -27.11 -19.60 -0.63
N LEU A 15 -28.11 -18.73 -0.56
CA LEU A 15 -28.02 -17.38 -1.13
C LEU A 15 -26.81 -16.62 -0.55
N ARG A 16 -26.51 -16.81 0.74
CA ARG A 16 -25.32 -16.25 1.39
C ARG A 16 -24.03 -16.73 0.71
N ASP A 17 -23.91 -18.03 0.47
CA ASP A 17 -22.72 -18.60 -0.19
C ASP A 17 -22.55 -18.07 -1.62
N LEU A 18 -23.64 -17.88 -2.35
CA LEU A 18 -23.61 -17.28 -3.69
C LEU A 18 -23.13 -15.83 -3.64
N PHE A 19 -23.62 -15.02 -2.70
CA PHE A 19 -23.13 -13.65 -2.54
C PHE A 19 -21.68 -13.58 -2.08
N ASP A 20 -21.28 -14.44 -1.14
CA ASP A 20 -19.89 -14.51 -0.68
C ASP A 20 -18.93 -14.81 -1.83
N ARG A 21 -19.25 -15.78 -2.66
CA ARG A 21 -18.46 -16.12 -3.85
C ARG A 21 -18.48 -15.01 -4.89
N ALA A 22 -19.64 -14.41 -5.13
CA ALA A 22 -19.77 -13.30 -6.08
C ALA A 22 -18.93 -12.10 -5.66
N VAL A 23 -18.94 -11.74 -4.38
CA VAL A 23 -18.09 -10.64 -3.86
C VAL A 23 -16.62 -10.94 -3.99
N VAL A 24 -16.18 -12.15 -3.59
CA VAL A 24 -14.78 -12.56 -3.73
C VAL A 24 -14.34 -12.52 -5.19
N LEU A 25 -15.17 -13.05 -6.09
CA LEU A 25 -14.87 -13.13 -7.51
C LEU A 25 -14.85 -11.76 -8.18
N SER A 26 -15.79 -10.87 -7.85
CA SER A 26 -15.81 -9.50 -8.37
C SER A 26 -14.60 -8.70 -7.91
N HIS A 27 -14.18 -8.88 -6.67
CA HIS A 27 -12.97 -8.25 -6.15
C HIS A 27 -11.71 -8.73 -6.88
N TYR A 28 -11.61 -10.03 -7.11
CA TYR A 28 -10.51 -10.63 -7.88
C TYR A 28 -10.46 -10.11 -9.33
N ILE A 29 -11.61 -10.06 -10.01
CA ILE A 29 -11.71 -9.52 -11.37
C ILE A 29 -11.28 -8.06 -11.41
N HIS A 30 -11.71 -7.25 -10.44
CA HIS A 30 -11.30 -5.85 -10.38
C HIS A 30 -9.80 -5.68 -10.15
N ASN A 31 -9.20 -6.47 -9.28
CA ASN A 31 -7.75 -6.45 -9.06
C ASN A 31 -6.97 -6.80 -10.32
N LEU A 32 -7.36 -7.87 -11.02
CA LEU A 32 -6.76 -8.25 -12.29
C LEU A 32 -6.92 -7.16 -13.36
N SER A 33 -8.10 -6.55 -13.44
CA SER A 33 -8.37 -5.45 -14.38
C SER A 33 -7.50 -4.23 -14.11
N SER A 34 -7.30 -3.89 -12.83
CA SER A 34 -6.43 -2.78 -12.41
C SER A 34 -4.97 -3.06 -12.71
N GLU A 35 -4.51 -4.28 -12.43
CA GLU A 35 -3.13 -4.69 -12.73
C GLU A 35 -2.87 -4.72 -14.24
N MET A 36 -3.80 -5.26 -15.02
CA MET A 36 -3.70 -5.31 -16.48
C MET A 36 -3.65 -3.91 -17.08
N PHE A 37 -4.50 -3.00 -16.60
CA PHE A 37 -4.48 -1.60 -17.01
C PHE A 37 -3.14 -0.94 -16.69
N SER A 38 -2.63 -1.15 -15.48
CA SER A 38 -1.35 -0.59 -15.04
C SER A 38 -0.17 -1.13 -15.88
N GLU A 39 -0.15 -2.42 -16.19
CA GLU A 39 0.87 -3.02 -17.05
C GLU A 39 0.81 -2.45 -18.48
N PHE A 40 -0.38 -2.32 -19.03
CA PHE A 40 -0.58 -1.73 -20.35
C PHE A 40 -0.13 -0.27 -20.37
N ASP A 41 -0.52 0.52 -19.37
CA ASP A 41 -0.16 1.92 -19.26
C ASP A 41 1.35 2.12 -19.20
N LYS A 42 2.04 1.37 -18.35
CA LYS A 42 3.50 1.43 -18.24
C LYS A 42 4.21 1.06 -19.55
N ARG A 43 3.71 0.06 -20.25
CA ARG A 43 4.40 -0.49 -21.42
C ARG A 43 4.18 0.33 -22.70
N TYR A 44 2.96 0.82 -22.89
CA TYR A 44 2.56 1.40 -24.18
C TYR A 44 2.25 2.88 -24.16
N THR A 45 1.98 3.46 -23.00
CA THR A 45 1.43 4.81 -22.92
C THR A 45 2.30 5.79 -22.14
N HIS A 46 3.24 5.30 -21.36
CA HIS A 46 4.09 6.13 -20.52
C HIS A 46 4.93 7.09 -21.38
N GLY A 47 4.76 8.40 -21.16
CA GLY A 47 5.45 9.44 -21.93
C GLY A 47 4.85 9.76 -23.30
N ARG A 48 3.75 9.15 -23.70
CA ARG A 48 3.04 9.41 -24.96
C ARG A 48 1.79 10.27 -24.71
N GLY A 49 1.86 11.56 -25.05
CA GLY A 49 0.81 12.55 -24.74
C GLY A 49 -0.51 12.40 -25.50
N PHE A 50 -0.61 11.49 -26.47
CA PHE A 50 -1.83 11.33 -27.27
C PHE A 50 -2.96 10.57 -26.55
N ILE A 51 -2.63 9.78 -25.54
CA ILE A 51 -3.58 8.89 -24.86
C ILE A 51 -4.46 9.63 -23.86
N THR A 52 -3.98 10.71 -23.27
CA THR A 52 -4.76 11.56 -22.35
C THR A 52 -5.97 12.24 -22.97
N LYS A 53 -6.02 12.34 -24.31
CA LYS A 53 -7.11 12.98 -25.06
C LYS A 53 -8.15 11.98 -25.59
N ALA A 54 -7.93 10.67 -25.46
CA ALA A 54 -8.67 9.63 -26.15
C ALA A 54 -9.59 8.80 -25.25
N ILE A 55 -9.87 9.24 -24.01
CA ILE A 55 -10.88 8.58 -23.19
C ILE A 55 -12.26 8.94 -23.71
N ASN A 56 -12.72 8.15 -24.67
CA ASN A 56 -14.08 8.21 -25.16
C ASN A 56 -15.02 7.56 -24.14
N SER A 57 -16.32 7.78 -24.28
CA SER A 57 -17.31 7.12 -23.44
C SER A 57 -17.20 5.60 -23.54
N CYS A 58 -17.41 4.90 -22.45
CA CYS A 58 -17.53 3.45 -22.44
C CYS A 58 -18.86 3.01 -23.07
N HIS A 59 -18.90 1.85 -23.71
CA HIS A 59 -20.14 1.30 -24.30
C HIS A 59 -21.25 1.10 -23.25
N THR A 60 -20.88 0.89 -21.98
CA THR A 60 -21.80 0.76 -20.86
C THR A 60 -22.29 2.07 -20.28
N SER A 61 -21.81 3.20 -20.77
CA SER A 61 -22.22 4.54 -20.28
C SER A 61 -23.69 4.87 -20.51
N SER A 62 -24.37 4.15 -21.42
CA SER A 62 -25.80 4.27 -21.63
C SER A 62 -26.65 3.67 -20.50
N LEU A 63 -26.07 2.81 -19.66
CA LEU A 63 -26.74 2.28 -18.49
C LEU A 63 -26.77 3.35 -17.39
N ALA A 64 -27.95 3.62 -16.85
CA ALA A 64 -28.11 4.51 -15.71
C ALA A 64 -27.56 3.83 -14.46
N THR A 65 -26.41 4.26 -13.98
CA THR A 65 -25.77 3.75 -12.79
C THR A 65 -25.82 4.78 -11.66
N PRO A 66 -25.91 4.35 -10.39
CA PRO A 66 -25.80 5.28 -9.27
C PRO A 66 -24.49 6.05 -9.31
N GLU A 67 -24.55 7.36 -9.12
CA GLU A 67 -23.37 8.24 -9.14
C GLU A 67 -22.78 8.42 -7.74
N ASP A 68 -23.58 8.18 -6.70
CA ASP A 68 -23.17 8.31 -5.31
C ASP A 68 -23.78 7.21 -4.44
N LYS A 69 -23.37 7.19 -3.17
CA LYS A 69 -23.81 6.23 -2.16
C LYS A 69 -25.32 6.29 -1.93
N GLU A 70 -25.87 7.49 -1.84
CA GLU A 70 -27.28 7.74 -1.56
C GLU A 70 -28.16 7.18 -2.67
N GLN A 71 -27.82 7.45 -3.93
CA GLN A 71 -28.52 6.90 -5.10
C GLN A 71 -28.45 5.36 -5.11
N ALA A 72 -27.27 4.80 -4.81
CA ALA A 72 -27.09 3.36 -4.74
C ALA A 72 -27.96 2.73 -3.64
N GLN A 73 -28.07 3.37 -2.48
CA GLN A 73 -28.91 2.87 -1.37
C GLN A 73 -30.40 2.98 -1.64
N GLN A 74 -30.84 3.96 -2.43
CA GLN A 74 -32.23 4.17 -2.81
C GLN A 74 -32.70 3.29 -3.96
N MET A 75 -31.78 2.72 -4.71
CA MET A 75 -32.09 1.90 -5.87
C MET A 75 -32.84 0.63 -5.45
N ASN A 76 -33.88 0.28 -6.20
CA ASN A 76 -34.62 -0.96 -5.96
C ASN A 76 -33.72 -2.18 -6.14
N GLN A 77 -33.88 -3.16 -5.27
CA GLN A 77 -33.05 -4.38 -5.27
C GLN A 77 -33.09 -5.12 -6.61
N LYS A 78 -34.27 -5.27 -7.22
CA LYS A 78 -34.44 -5.92 -8.51
C LYS A 78 -33.70 -5.18 -9.62
N ASP A 79 -33.86 -3.84 -9.66
CA ASP A 79 -33.21 -3.00 -10.66
C ASP A 79 -31.69 -3.02 -10.48
N PHE A 80 -31.23 -3.10 -9.26
CA PHE A 80 -29.79 -3.18 -8.93
C PHE A 80 -29.17 -4.50 -9.40
N LEU A 81 -29.86 -5.63 -9.15
CA LEU A 81 -29.43 -6.94 -9.65
C LEU A 81 -29.42 -6.98 -11.19
N SER A 82 -30.50 -6.46 -11.80
CA SER A 82 -30.58 -6.35 -13.26
C SER A 82 -29.46 -5.51 -13.86
N LEU A 83 -29.13 -4.41 -13.21
CA LEU A 83 -28.02 -3.55 -13.64
C LEU A 83 -26.68 -4.30 -13.65
N ILE A 84 -26.37 -5.03 -12.58
CA ILE A 84 -25.13 -5.81 -12.50
C ILE A 84 -25.07 -6.86 -13.60
N VAL A 85 -26.16 -7.59 -13.81
CA VAL A 85 -26.25 -8.61 -14.87
C VAL A 85 -26.08 -7.97 -16.25
N SER A 86 -26.71 -6.83 -16.50
CA SER A 86 -26.58 -6.11 -17.77
C SER A 86 -25.14 -5.65 -18.04
N ILE A 87 -24.45 -5.14 -17.01
CA ILE A 87 -23.04 -4.77 -17.16
C ILE A 87 -22.20 -6.01 -17.49
N LEU A 88 -22.39 -7.11 -16.77
CA LEU A 88 -21.63 -8.36 -17.02
C LEU A 88 -21.89 -8.91 -18.42
N ARG A 89 -23.14 -8.94 -18.88
CA ARG A 89 -23.47 -9.37 -20.24
C ARG A 89 -22.86 -8.46 -21.30
N SER A 90 -22.83 -7.17 -21.07
CA SER A 90 -22.19 -6.20 -21.97
C SER A 90 -20.71 -6.44 -22.18
N TRP A 91 -20.04 -7.12 -21.26
CA TRP A 91 -18.62 -7.41 -21.31
C TRP A 91 -18.27 -8.79 -21.91
N ASN A 92 -19.23 -9.65 -22.22
CA ASN A 92 -18.96 -10.97 -22.78
C ASN A 92 -18.21 -10.87 -24.12
N GLU A 93 -18.72 -10.13 -25.07
CA GLU A 93 -18.09 -9.96 -26.39
C GLU A 93 -16.79 -9.15 -26.31
N PRO A 94 -16.74 -8.00 -25.63
CA PRO A 94 -15.50 -7.23 -25.51
C PRO A 94 -14.34 -8.04 -24.93
N LEU A 95 -14.58 -8.85 -23.91
CA LEU A 95 -13.53 -9.69 -23.29
C LEU A 95 -13.07 -10.81 -24.20
N TYR A 96 -14.01 -11.45 -24.91
CA TYR A 96 -13.66 -12.47 -25.90
C TYR A 96 -12.75 -11.89 -27.00
N HIS A 97 -13.12 -10.76 -27.56
CA HIS A 97 -12.32 -10.11 -28.61
C HIS A 97 -11.00 -9.57 -28.08
N LEU A 98 -10.98 -9.05 -26.85
CA LEU A 98 -9.74 -8.61 -26.21
C LEU A 98 -8.74 -9.74 -26.12
N VAL A 99 -9.15 -10.91 -25.65
CA VAL A 99 -8.28 -12.10 -25.56
C VAL A 99 -7.80 -12.52 -26.94
N THR A 100 -8.69 -12.56 -27.90
CA THR A 100 -8.37 -12.99 -29.28
C THR A 100 -7.37 -12.05 -29.94
N GLU A 101 -7.59 -10.73 -29.84
CA GLU A 101 -6.71 -9.73 -30.44
C GLU A 101 -5.35 -9.66 -29.75
N VAL A 102 -5.30 -9.73 -28.42
CA VAL A 102 -4.04 -9.75 -27.67
C VAL A 102 -3.24 -11.01 -27.99
N ARG A 103 -3.90 -12.16 -28.11
CA ARG A 103 -3.24 -13.43 -28.49
C ARG A 103 -2.64 -13.39 -29.88
N GLY A 104 -3.26 -12.66 -30.82
CA GLY A 104 -2.80 -12.48 -32.20
C GLY A 104 -1.67 -11.46 -32.37
N MET A 105 -1.32 -10.69 -31.36
CA MET A 105 -0.22 -9.73 -31.41
C MET A 105 1.13 -10.45 -31.49
N GLN A 106 2.01 -9.96 -32.39
CA GLN A 106 3.40 -10.36 -32.42
C GLN A 106 4.08 -9.87 -31.17
N GLU A 107 4.54 -10.42 -30.25
CA GLU A 107 5.09 -9.93 -28.97
C GLU A 107 4.01 -9.55 -27.94
N ALA A 108 2.93 -10.31 -27.89
CA ALA A 108 1.93 -10.14 -26.84
C ALA A 108 2.60 -10.30 -25.46
N PRO A 109 2.49 -9.31 -24.55
CA PRO A 109 3.00 -9.47 -23.21
C PRO A 109 2.24 -10.59 -22.51
N GLU A 110 2.95 -11.62 -22.10
CA GLU A 110 2.35 -12.77 -21.42
C GLU A 110 1.56 -12.34 -20.18
N ALA A 111 2.06 -11.33 -19.46
CA ALA A 111 1.39 -10.78 -18.30
C ALA A 111 0.02 -10.16 -18.61
N ILE A 112 -0.14 -9.51 -19.75
CA ILE A 112 -1.42 -8.93 -20.19
C ILE A 112 -2.36 -10.02 -20.70
N LEU A 113 -1.84 -10.92 -21.51
CA LEU A 113 -2.64 -12.01 -22.08
C LEU A 113 -3.17 -12.96 -21.00
N SER A 114 -2.35 -13.35 -20.04
CA SER A 114 -2.77 -14.23 -18.95
C SER A 114 -3.86 -13.60 -18.10
N LYS A 115 -3.74 -12.32 -17.79
CA LYS A 115 -4.77 -11.58 -17.06
C LYS A 115 -6.06 -11.44 -17.87
N ALA A 116 -5.97 -11.15 -19.16
CA ALA A 116 -7.14 -11.03 -20.02
C ALA A 116 -7.93 -12.36 -20.11
N VAL A 117 -7.23 -13.48 -20.26
CA VAL A 117 -7.83 -14.83 -20.27
C VAL A 117 -8.52 -15.12 -18.94
N GLU A 118 -7.84 -14.82 -17.83
CA GLU A 118 -8.36 -15.07 -16.49
C GLU A 118 -9.59 -14.18 -16.21
N ILE A 119 -9.55 -12.91 -16.58
CA ILE A 119 -10.70 -12.00 -16.44
C ILE A 119 -11.90 -12.48 -17.25
N GLU A 120 -11.70 -12.91 -18.48
CA GLU A 120 -12.79 -13.44 -19.32
C GLU A 120 -13.44 -14.65 -18.65
N GLU A 121 -12.65 -15.61 -18.20
CA GLU A 121 -13.14 -16.83 -17.57
C GLU A 121 -13.88 -16.54 -16.27
N GLN A 122 -13.31 -15.73 -15.40
CA GLN A 122 -13.92 -15.40 -14.12
C GLN A 122 -15.16 -14.51 -14.26
N THR A 123 -15.20 -13.66 -15.26
CA THR A 123 -16.40 -12.84 -15.56
C THR A 123 -17.57 -13.71 -16.01
N LYS A 124 -17.32 -14.73 -16.81
CA LYS A 124 -18.35 -15.74 -17.17
C LYS A 124 -18.89 -16.46 -15.95
N ARG A 125 -18.01 -16.89 -15.05
CA ARG A 125 -18.40 -17.54 -13.80
C ARG A 125 -19.21 -16.61 -12.90
N LEU A 126 -18.83 -15.35 -12.83
CA LEU A 126 -19.57 -14.36 -12.06
C LEU A 126 -20.96 -14.13 -12.64
N LEU A 127 -21.09 -14.04 -13.96
CA LEU A 127 -22.38 -13.90 -14.62
C LEU A 127 -23.30 -15.10 -14.33
N GLU A 128 -22.80 -16.32 -14.44
CA GLU A 128 -23.54 -17.53 -14.08
C GLU A 128 -24.01 -17.52 -12.63
N GLY A 129 -23.14 -17.11 -11.72
CA GLY A 129 -23.46 -16.95 -10.29
C GLY A 129 -24.52 -15.88 -10.06
N MET A 130 -24.47 -14.76 -10.75
CA MET A 130 -25.45 -13.67 -10.66
C MET A 130 -26.82 -14.09 -11.22
N GLU A 131 -26.87 -14.84 -12.30
CA GLU A 131 -28.09 -15.41 -12.85
C GLU A 131 -28.77 -16.37 -11.85
N LEU A 132 -27.97 -17.17 -11.12
CA LEU A 132 -28.48 -18.00 -10.03
C LEU A 132 -29.04 -17.15 -8.88
N ILE A 133 -28.36 -16.09 -8.50
CA ILE A 133 -28.84 -15.18 -7.45
C ILE A 133 -30.16 -14.53 -7.88
N VAL A 134 -30.27 -14.04 -9.10
CA VAL A 134 -31.49 -13.45 -9.62
C VAL A 134 -32.64 -14.46 -9.62
N SER A 135 -32.39 -15.71 -10.01
CA SER A 135 -33.41 -16.77 -10.03
C SER A 135 -33.92 -17.13 -8.64
N GLN A 136 -33.09 -17.01 -7.61
CA GLN A 136 -33.49 -17.26 -6.22
C GLN A 136 -34.21 -16.07 -5.58
N VAL A 137 -33.78 -14.85 -5.88
CA VAL A 137 -34.31 -13.62 -5.27
C VAL A 137 -35.58 -13.13 -5.99
N HIS A 138 -35.58 -13.23 -7.32
CA HIS A 138 -36.66 -12.76 -8.20
C HIS A 138 -37.00 -13.79 -9.28
N PRO A 139 -37.61 -14.93 -8.95
CA PRO A 139 -37.89 -16.00 -9.91
C PRO A 139 -38.84 -15.58 -11.05
N GLU A 140 -39.54 -14.48 -10.91
CA GLU A 140 -40.49 -13.95 -11.90
C GLU A 140 -39.83 -13.13 -13.03
N THR A 141 -38.53 -12.88 -12.92
CA THR A 141 -37.81 -12.04 -13.90
C THR A 141 -37.54 -12.84 -15.17
N LYS A 142 -38.18 -12.45 -16.26
CA LYS A 142 -37.94 -13.02 -17.60
C LYS A 142 -36.65 -12.45 -18.19
N GLU A 143 -35.88 -13.30 -18.85
CA GLU A 143 -34.51 -13.03 -19.40
C GLU A 143 -34.43 -12.03 -20.57
N ASN A 144 -35.37 -11.15 -20.76
CA ASN A 144 -35.38 -10.23 -21.91
C ASN A 144 -34.83 -8.84 -21.55
N GLU A 145 -33.63 -8.79 -20.99
CA GLU A 145 -32.98 -7.51 -20.73
C GLU A 145 -32.13 -7.10 -21.93
N ILE A 146 -32.37 -5.89 -22.39
CA ILE A 146 -31.56 -5.24 -23.41
C ILE A 146 -30.32 -4.71 -22.71
N TYR A 147 -29.16 -5.14 -23.18
CA TYR A 147 -27.87 -4.66 -22.68
C TYR A 147 -27.10 -3.94 -23.80
N PRO A 148 -26.20 -2.98 -23.46
CA PRO A 148 -25.42 -2.25 -24.46
C PRO A 148 -24.54 -3.17 -25.28
N VAL A 149 -24.57 -2.96 -26.60
CA VAL A 149 -23.73 -3.69 -27.55
C VAL A 149 -22.41 -2.94 -27.76
N TRP A 150 -21.31 -3.66 -27.73
CA TRP A 150 -20.00 -3.12 -28.03
C TRP A 150 -19.68 -3.25 -29.53
N SER A 151 -19.25 -2.15 -30.16
CA SER A 151 -18.89 -2.08 -31.57
C SER A 151 -17.43 -1.69 -31.79
N GLY A 152 -16.58 -1.88 -30.80
CA GLY A 152 -15.19 -1.42 -30.80
C GLY A 152 -14.16 -2.34 -31.47
N LEU A 153 -14.58 -3.53 -31.97
CA LEU A 153 -13.64 -4.49 -32.57
C LEU A 153 -12.82 -3.90 -33.74
N PRO A 154 -13.39 -3.15 -34.68
CA PRO A 154 -12.60 -2.54 -35.75
C PRO A 154 -11.51 -1.59 -35.25
N SER A 155 -11.75 -0.92 -34.13
CA SER A 155 -10.78 -0.01 -33.52
C SER A 155 -9.57 -0.75 -32.93
N LEU A 156 -9.75 -1.97 -32.43
CA LEU A 156 -8.66 -2.83 -31.95
C LEU A 156 -7.83 -3.44 -33.10
N GLN A 157 -8.37 -3.45 -34.31
CA GLN A 157 -7.75 -4.04 -35.51
C GLN A 157 -7.18 -2.97 -36.45
N MET A 158 -7.17 -1.69 -36.07
CA MET A 158 -6.64 -0.62 -36.89
C MET A 158 -5.17 -0.80 -37.22
N ALA A 159 -4.79 -0.50 -38.47
CA ALA A 159 -3.42 -0.56 -38.93
C ALA A 159 -2.52 0.50 -38.26
N ASP A 160 -3.08 1.65 -37.94
CA ASP A 160 -2.39 2.69 -37.20
C ASP A 160 -2.18 2.30 -35.73
N GLU A 161 -0.94 2.18 -35.32
CA GLU A 161 -0.58 1.73 -33.97
C GLU A 161 -1.11 2.67 -32.90
N GLU A 162 -1.04 3.97 -33.11
CA GLU A 162 -1.49 4.97 -32.15
C GLU A 162 -3.00 4.87 -31.90
N SER A 163 -3.78 4.76 -32.95
CA SER A 163 -5.24 4.58 -32.86
C SER A 163 -5.61 3.26 -32.20
N ARG A 164 -4.89 2.19 -32.54
CA ARG A 164 -5.09 0.86 -31.93
C ARG A 164 -4.78 0.86 -30.45
N LEU A 165 -3.63 1.41 -30.03
CA LEU A 165 -3.26 1.51 -28.61
C LEU A 165 -4.22 2.38 -27.82
N SER A 166 -4.73 3.46 -28.43
CA SER A 166 -5.76 4.30 -27.80
C SER A 166 -7.05 3.54 -27.59
N ALA A 167 -7.45 2.69 -28.53
CA ALA A 167 -8.63 1.85 -28.39
C ALA A 167 -8.48 0.81 -27.27
N TYR A 168 -7.32 0.16 -27.17
CA TYR A 168 -7.02 -0.74 -26.05
C TYR A 168 -7.03 -0.02 -24.71
N TYR A 169 -6.38 1.12 -24.64
CA TYR A 169 -6.35 1.93 -23.42
C TYR A 169 -7.77 2.29 -22.94
N ASN A 170 -8.62 2.74 -23.86
CA ASN A 170 -10.01 3.06 -23.53
C ASN A 170 -10.79 1.83 -23.06
N LEU A 171 -10.62 0.69 -23.74
CA LEU A 171 -11.29 -0.56 -23.36
C LEU A 171 -10.86 -1.03 -21.96
N LEU A 172 -9.57 -1.03 -21.68
CA LEU A 172 -9.04 -1.44 -20.38
C LEU A 172 -9.43 -0.47 -19.27
N HIS A 173 -9.48 0.84 -19.57
CA HIS A 173 -9.99 1.84 -18.64
C HIS A 173 -11.46 1.60 -18.28
N CYS A 174 -12.30 1.34 -19.28
CA CYS A 174 -13.70 1.01 -19.08
C CYS A 174 -13.90 -0.28 -18.28
N LEU A 175 -13.10 -1.29 -18.56
CA LEU A 175 -13.14 -2.56 -17.82
C LEU A 175 -12.78 -2.36 -16.35
N ARG A 176 -11.72 -1.61 -16.05
CA ARG A 176 -11.34 -1.27 -14.68
C ARG A 176 -12.45 -0.51 -13.96
N ARG A 177 -13.05 0.46 -14.62
CA ARG A 177 -14.19 1.23 -14.07
C ARG A 177 -15.37 0.32 -13.76
N ASP A 178 -15.79 -0.48 -14.73
CA ASP A 178 -17.00 -1.30 -14.58
C ASP A 178 -16.81 -2.46 -13.61
N SER A 179 -15.63 -3.05 -13.58
CA SER A 179 -15.30 -4.08 -12.56
C SER A 179 -15.32 -3.50 -11.15
N HIS A 180 -14.88 -2.27 -10.97
CA HIS A 180 -14.97 -1.56 -9.70
C HIS A 180 -16.42 -1.28 -9.28
N LYS A 181 -17.25 -0.86 -10.24
CA LYS A 181 -18.69 -0.68 -9.99
C LYS A 181 -19.34 -1.97 -9.52
N ILE A 182 -19.11 -3.08 -10.22
CA ILE A 182 -19.68 -4.38 -9.88
C ILE A 182 -19.22 -4.83 -8.48
N ASP A 183 -17.94 -4.69 -8.15
CA ASP A 183 -17.42 -5.03 -6.84
C ASP A 183 -18.12 -4.28 -5.72
N ASN A 184 -18.28 -2.97 -5.88
CA ASN A 184 -19.00 -2.14 -4.89
C ASN A 184 -20.49 -2.46 -4.82
N TYR A 185 -21.14 -2.64 -5.95
CA TYR A 185 -22.58 -2.93 -6.00
C TYR A 185 -22.91 -4.28 -5.37
N LEU A 186 -22.08 -5.29 -5.59
CA LEU A 186 -22.26 -6.60 -4.96
C LEU A 186 -22.09 -6.56 -3.45
N LYS A 187 -21.15 -5.78 -2.95
CA LYS A 187 -20.98 -5.55 -1.51
C LYS A 187 -22.22 -4.88 -0.90
N LEU A 188 -22.76 -3.87 -1.56
CA LEU A 188 -23.98 -3.18 -1.12
C LEU A 188 -25.20 -4.12 -1.14
N LEU A 189 -25.37 -4.89 -2.20
CA LEU A 189 -26.47 -5.85 -2.30
C LEU A 189 -26.38 -6.97 -1.29
N LYS A 190 -25.21 -7.54 -1.10
CA LYS A 190 -24.99 -8.55 -0.06
C LYS A 190 -25.40 -8.00 1.30
N CYS A 191 -24.95 -6.80 1.64
CA CYS A 191 -25.34 -6.14 2.87
C CYS A 191 -26.87 -6.04 3.01
N ARG A 192 -27.51 -5.54 1.97
CA ARG A 192 -28.94 -5.30 1.97
C ARG A 192 -29.77 -6.59 2.09
N ILE A 193 -29.36 -7.63 1.35
CA ILE A 193 -30.13 -8.87 1.21
C ILE A 193 -29.81 -9.86 2.33
N ILE A 194 -28.52 -10.05 2.66
CA ILE A 194 -28.09 -11.07 3.62
C ILE A 194 -28.07 -10.53 5.05
N HIS A 195 -27.69 -9.25 5.23
CA HIS A 195 -27.47 -8.66 6.53
C HIS A 195 -28.55 -7.63 6.95
N ASN A 196 -29.62 -7.48 6.18
CA ASN A 196 -30.70 -6.52 6.47
C ASN A 196 -30.18 -5.09 6.77
N ASN A 197 -29.25 -4.60 5.96
CA ASN A 197 -28.56 -3.32 6.14
C ASN A 197 -27.69 -3.20 7.41
N ASN A 198 -27.36 -4.31 8.04
CA ASN A 198 -26.45 -4.34 9.19
C ASN A 198 -25.15 -5.06 8.81
N CYS A 199 -24.23 -4.33 8.18
CA CYS A 199 -23.00 -4.87 7.60
C CYS A 199 -21.78 -4.66 8.49
N GLN A 200 -21.97 -4.86 9.76
CA GLN A 200 -20.88 -4.91 10.71
C GLN A 200 -20.11 -6.23 10.54
N LEU A 201 -18.80 -6.13 10.51
CA LEU A 201 -17.88 -7.24 10.25
C LEU A 201 -16.86 -7.34 11.38
N PRO A 202 -16.25 -8.54 11.55
CA PRO A 202 -15.04 -8.64 12.34
C PRO A 202 -13.96 -7.69 11.82
N PRO A 203 -13.00 -7.27 12.66
CA PRO A 203 -11.94 -6.40 12.22
C PRO A 203 -11.05 -7.10 11.19
N GLY A 204 -10.46 -6.32 10.30
CA GLY A 204 -9.45 -6.81 9.36
C GLY A 204 -8.16 -7.17 10.08
N LYS A 205 -7.32 -7.95 9.40
CA LYS A 205 -6.03 -8.41 9.92
C LYS A 205 -5.08 -7.23 10.15
N PRO A 206 -4.58 -7.03 11.39
CA PRO A 206 -3.54 -6.03 11.64
C PRO A 206 -2.18 -6.54 11.18
N GLU A 207 -1.24 -5.62 10.99
CA GLU A 207 0.13 -5.91 10.56
C GLU A 207 1.13 -5.12 11.40
N ILE A 208 2.06 -5.81 12.08
CA ILE A 208 3.19 -5.16 12.71
C ILE A 208 4.23 -4.84 11.63
N PHE A 209 4.45 -3.57 11.35
CA PHE A 209 5.29 -3.15 10.22
C PHE A 209 6.66 -2.62 10.62
N LYS A 210 6.86 -2.29 11.88
CA LYS A 210 8.12 -1.70 12.37
C LYS A 210 8.32 -1.97 13.85
N CYS A 211 9.56 -2.32 14.19
CA CYS A 211 10.08 -2.32 15.56
C CYS A 211 11.42 -1.57 15.57
N ARG A 212 11.67 -0.82 16.63
CA ARG A 212 12.88 0.00 16.75
C ARG A 212 13.35 0.08 18.20
N SER A 213 14.66 -0.07 18.43
CA SER A 213 15.33 0.23 19.68
C SER A 213 16.28 1.43 19.49
N PRO A 214 16.07 2.54 20.19
CA PRO A 214 16.95 3.70 20.07
C PRO A 214 18.26 3.57 20.85
N ASN A 215 18.32 2.68 21.83
CA ASN A 215 19.39 2.67 22.85
C ASN A 215 19.80 1.30 23.35
N LYS A 216 19.32 0.21 22.75
CA LYS A 216 19.51 -1.17 23.22
C LYS A 216 18.89 -1.50 24.59
N GLU A 217 18.27 -0.54 25.25
CA GLU A 217 17.66 -0.72 26.57
C GLU A 217 16.15 -0.73 26.55
N THR A 218 15.55 -0.14 25.52
CA THR A 218 14.13 -0.10 25.27
C THR A 218 13.85 -0.37 23.81
N PHE A 219 12.63 -0.76 23.46
CA PHE A 219 12.20 -0.83 22.07
C PHE A 219 10.70 -0.62 21.96
N THR A 220 10.26 -0.25 20.77
CA THR A 220 8.85 -0.01 20.44
C THR A 220 8.51 -0.69 19.14
N CYS A 221 7.33 -1.30 19.08
CA CYS A 221 6.77 -1.86 17.85
C CYS A 221 5.48 -1.15 17.51
N TRP A 222 5.25 -0.93 16.21
CA TRP A 222 4.06 -0.27 15.66
C TRP A 222 3.35 -1.20 14.70
N TRP A 223 2.02 -1.15 14.70
CA TRP A 223 1.22 -1.89 13.74
C TRP A 223 0.28 -0.98 12.96
N ARG A 224 -0.10 -1.46 11.78
CA ARG A 224 -1.17 -0.88 11.00
C ARG A 224 -2.46 -1.60 11.37
N PRO A 225 -3.50 -0.89 11.77
CA PRO A 225 -4.80 -1.51 11.96
C PRO A 225 -5.35 -1.95 10.60
N GLY A 226 -6.04 -3.08 10.57
CA GLY A 226 -6.90 -3.44 9.46
C GLY A 226 -8.18 -2.60 9.47
N THR A 227 -9.17 -3.01 8.68
CA THR A 227 -10.49 -2.39 8.74
C THR A 227 -11.13 -2.62 10.11
N ASP A 228 -11.89 -1.66 10.61
CA ASP A 228 -12.61 -1.78 11.88
C ASP A 228 -13.93 -2.58 11.76
N GLY A 229 -14.30 -2.94 10.54
CA GLY A 229 -15.57 -3.64 10.28
C GLY A 229 -16.81 -2.78 10.53
N GLY A 230 -16.67 -1.46 10.65
CA GLY A 230 -17.74 -0.51 10.99
C GLY A 230 -18.07 -0.46 12.47
N LEU A 231 -17.24 -0.98 13.34
CA LEU A 231 -17.43 -1.05 14.80
C LEU A 231 -16.20 -0.55 15.55
N PRO A 232 -16.38 -0.05 16.79
CA PRO A 232 -15.26 0.21 17.68
C PRO A 232 -14.40 -1.05 17.84
N THR A 233 -13.11 -0.93 17.58
CA THR A 233 -12.16 -2.04 17.59
C THR A 233 -11.07 -1.80 18.62
N ASN A 234 -10.81 -2.81 19.45
CA ASN A 234 -9.76 -2.82 20.43
C ASN A 234 -8.58 -3.64 19.93
N TYR A 235 -7.37 -3.16 20.18
CA TYR A 235 -6.12 -3.82 19.81
C TYR A 235 -5.35 -4.20 21.05
N SER A 236 -4.82 -5.42 21.07
CA SER A 236 -3.92 -5.89 22.10
C SER A 236 -2.72 -6.59 21.45
N LEU A 237 -1.53 -6.36 21.99
CA LEU A 237 -0.33 -7.06 21.60
C LEU A 237 0.04 -8.05 22.70
N THR A 238 0.24 -9.30 22.32
CA THR A 238 0.73 -10.36 23.20
C THR A 238 2.08 -10.85 22.72
N TYR A 239 2.96 -11.20 23.64
CA TYR A 239 4.29 -11.68 23.32
C TYR A 239 4.78 -12.72 24.30
N HIS A 240 5.72 -13.51 23.88
CA HIS A 240 6.55 -14.34 24.75
C HIS A 240 8.00 -14.28 24.24
N ARG A 241 8.93 -14.51 25.13
CA ARG A 241 10.34 -14.61 24.77
C ARG A 241 10.72 -16.06 24.52
N GLU A 242 11.69 -16.28 23.67
CA GLU A 242 12.24 -17.60 23.39
C GLU A 242 12.56 -18.36 24.69
N GLY A 243 12.03 -19.58 24.78
CA GLY A 243 12.14 -20.44 25.97
C GLY A 243 11.08 -20.21 27.06
N GLU A 244 10.22 -19.21 26.90
CA GLU A 244 9.07 -18.99 27.79
C GLU A 244 7.82 -19.65 27.23
N THR A 245 7.01 -20.22 28.12
CA THR A 245 5.69 -20.78 27.77
C THR A 245 4.54 -19.83 28.10
N LEU A 246 4.79 -18.85 28.98
CA LEU A 246 3.78 -17.88 29.40
C LEU A 246 3.70 -16.71 28.44
N MET A 247 2.49 -16.41 27.96
CA MET A 247 2.22 -15.22 27.14
C MET A 247 2.05 -13.99 28.02
N HIS A 248 2.66 -12.91 27.62
CA HIS A 248 2.57 -11.61 28.27
C HIS A 248 1.80 -10.62 27.41
N GLU A 249 1.08 -9.71 28.04
CA GLU A 249 0.47 -8.58 27.36
C GLU A 249 1.48 -7.41 27.29
N CYS A 250 1.32 -6.56 26.27
CA CYS A 250 2.10 -5.34 26.11
C CYS A 250 2.13 -4.52 27.41
N PRO A 251 3.32 -4.14 27.87
CA PRO A 251 3.46 -3.38 29.11
C PRO A 251 3.06 -1.90 29.01
N ASP A 252 3.10 -1.32 27.79
CA ASP A 252 2.86 0.12 27.60
C ASP A 252 2.35 0.36 26.17
N TYR A 253 1.09 0.77 26.07
CA TYR A 253 0.45 1.16 24.82
C TYR A 253 0.51 2.65 24.51
N ILE A 254 1.08 3.46 25.39
CA ILE A 254 0.95 4.93 25.35
C ILE A 254 2.22 5.59 24.83
N THR A 255 3.39 5.19 25.32
CA THR A 255 4.67 5.88 25.05
C THR A 255 5.02 5.93 23.57
N GLY A 256 4.73 4.91 22.80
CA GLY A 256 5.01 4.85 21.35
C GLY A 256 3.99 5.55 20.45
N GLY A 257 2.93 6.12 21.04
CA GLY A 257 1.81 6.69 20.29
C GLY A 257 0.72 5.67 19.95
N PRO A 258 -0.24 6.01 19.08
CA PRO A 258 -1.32 5.12 18.71
C PRO A 258 -0.79 3.90 17.94
N ASN A 259 -1.45 2.75 18.14
CA ASN A 259 -1.12 1.49 17.50
C ASN A 259 0.34 1.07 17.72
N SER A 260 0.78 1.12 18.96
CA SER A 260 2.14 0.75 19.35
C SER A 260 2.20 0.04 20.68
N CYS A 261 3.31 -0.66 20.88
CA CYS A 261 3.70 -1.25 22.16
C CYS A 261 5.13 -0.85 22.47
N HIS A 262 5.31 -0.22 23.63
CA HIS A 262 6.62 0.17 24.13
C HIS A 262 7.10 -0.80 25.23
N PHE A 263 8.30 -1.30 25.07
CA PHE A 263 8.99 -2.15 26.03
C PHE A 263 10.04 -1.34 26.75
N GLY A 264 9.77 -1.00 28.01
CA GLY A 264 10.71 -0.30 28.86
C GLY A 264 11.92 -1.18 29.22
N LYS A 265 12.88 -0.61 29.94
CA LYS A 265 14.14 -1.26 30.29
C LYS A 265 13.93 -2.61 31.00
N GLN A 266 12.99 -2.68 31.93
CA GLN A 266 12.70 -3.91 32.68
C GLN A 266 12.09 -5.03 31.84
N TYR A 267 11.54 -4.71 30.65
CA TYR A 267 10.91 -5.66 29.73
C TYR A 267 11.79 -6.00 28.54
N THR A 268 12.98 -5.42 28.45
CA THR A 268 13.87 -5.57 27.29
C THR A 268 15.03 -6.48 27.59
N SER A 269 15.16 -7.55 26.82
CA SER A 269 16.28 -8.50 26.85
C SER A 269 16.98 -8.50 25.50
N MET A 270 18.29 -8.21 25.47
CA MET A 270 19.04 -8.05 24.23
C MET A 270 19.22 -9.32 23.42
N TRP A 271 19.39 -10.45 24.06
CA TRP A 271 19.79 -11.70 23.40
C TRP A 271 18.72 -12.79 23.48
N ARG A 272 17.48 -12.38 23.53
CA ARG A 272 16.32 -13.28 23.48
C ARG A 272 15.37 -12.82 22.38
N THR A 273 14.92 -13.74 21.56
CA THR A 273 13.93 -13.45 20.51
C THR A 273 12.55 -13.26 21.13
N TYR A 274 11.91 -12.17 20.79
CA TYR A 274 10.50 -11.91 21.11
C TYR A 274 9.62 -12.44 19.98
N ILE A 275 8.60 -13.17 20.34
CA ILE A 275 7.57 -13.64 19.40
C ILE A 275 6.28 -12.93 19.79
N MET A 276 5.80 -12.08 18.90
CA MET A 276 4.66 -11.21 19.19
C MET A 276 3.59 -11.24 18.13
N MET A 277 2.38 -10.93 18.55
CA MET A 277 1.21 -10.92 17.70
C MET A 277 0.20 -9.88 18.20
N VAL A 278 -0.46 -9.19 17.26
CA VAL A 278 -1.50 -8.22 17.56
C VAL A 278 -2.86 -8.86 17.32
N ASN A 279 -3.76 -8.70 18.27
CA ASN A 279 -5.15 -9.09 18.17
C ASN A 279 -6.04 -7.86 18.04
N ALA A 280 -6.83 -7.81 16.98
CA ALA A 280 -7.89 -6.83 16.78
C ALA A 280 -9.24 -7.47 17.15
N THR A 281 -10.02 -6.83 17.99
CA THR A 281 -11.31 -7.35 18.45
C THR A 281 -12.40 -6.29 18.39
N ASN A 282 -13.54 -6.64 17.82
CA ASN A 282 -14.78 -5.89 17.91
C ASN A 282 -15.93 -6.83 18.31
N GLN A 283 -17.16 -6.33 18.37
CA GLN A 283 -18.33 -7.15 18.77
C GLN A 283 -18.60 -8.33 17.84
N MET A 284 -18.11 -8.30 16.61
CA MET A 284 -18.34 -9.33 15.60
C MET A 284 -17.25 -10.41 15.59
N GLY A 285 -16.16 -10.22 16.26
CA GLY A 285 -15.08 -11.20 16.34
C GLY A 285 -13.69 -10.60 16.46
N SER A 286 -12.69 -11.44 16.25
CA SER A 286 -11.28 -11.11 16.37
C SER A 286 -10.50 -11.48 15.11
N SER A 287 -9.43 -10.73 14.85
CA SER A 287 -8.45 -11.02 13.80
C SER A 287 -7.04 -10.84 14.36
N PHE A 288 -6.16 -11.77 14.02
CA PHE A 288 -4.77 -11.78 14.51
C PHE A 288 -3.80 -11.40 13.39
N SER A 289 -2.76 -10.67 13.75
CA SER A 289 -1.60 -10.47 12.87
C SER A 289 -0.82 -11.79 12.71
N ASP A 290 0.08 -11.81 11.72
CA ASP A 290 1.11 -12.85 11.69
C ASP A 290 2.03 -12.71 12.91
N GLU A 291 2.65 -13.81 13.33
CA GLU A 291 3.67 -13.78 14.36
C GLU A 291 4.90 -13.05 13.82
N LEU A 292 5.42 -12.12 14.61
CA LEU A 292 6.65 -11.41 14.32
C LEU A 292 7.74 -11.83 15.31
N TYR A 293 8.88 -12.20 14.77
CA TYR A 293 10.08 -12.54 15.53
C TYR A 293 10.98 -11.31 15.60
N VAL A 294 11.24 -10.82 16.81
CA VAL A 294 12.04 -9.61 17.05
C VAL A 294 13.20 -9.92 17.94
N ASP A 295 14.40 -9.63 17.46
CA ASP A 295 15.62 -9.57 18.25
C ASP A 295 16.07 -8.12 18.36
N VAL A 296 16.21 -7.63 19.60
CA VAL A 296 16.51 -6.22 19.85
C VAL A 296 17.86 -5.82 19.26
N THR A 297 18.82 -6.75 19.15
CA THR A 297 20.13 -6.48 18.54
C THR A 297 20.05 -6.09 17.07
N TYR A 298 19.02 -6.53 16.35
CA TYR A 298 18.85 -6.27 14.92
C TYR A 298 17.93 -5.09 14.60
N ILE A 299 17.35 -4.43 15.59
CA ILE A 299 16.44 -3.30 15.38
C ILE A 299 16.97 -1.98 15.96
N VAL A 300 18.25 -1.92 16.25
CA VAL A 300 18.89 -0.75 16.85
C VAL A 300 19.01 0.37 15.81
N GLN A 301 18.35 1.47 16.09
CA GLN A 301 18.38 2.71 15.30
C GLN A 301 18.34 3.89 16.28
N PRO A 302 19.44 4.62 16.48
CA PRO A 302 19.45 5.74 17.41
C PRO A 302 18.63 6.91 16.92
N ASP A 303 18.35 7.85 17.81
CA ASP A 303 17.82 9.16 17.45
C ASP A 303 18.90 9.99 16.74
N PRO A 304 18.51 11.02 15.96
CA PRO A 304 19.49 11.90 15.33
C PRO A 304 20.39 12.59 16.35
N PRO A 305 21.64 12.92 15.98
CA PRO A 305 22.50 13.76 16.81
C PRO A 305 21.83 15.13 17.12
N LEU A 306 22.22 15.70 18.24
CA LEU A 306 21.66 16.94 18.77
C LEU A 306 22.65 18.09 18.64
N GLU A 307 22.13 19.32 18.81
CA GLU A 307 22.94 20.52 18.94
C GLU A 307 23.92 20.75 17.79
N LEU A 308 23.47 20.52 16.56
CA LEU A 308 24.28 20.77 15.38
C LEU A 308 24.61 22.27 15.27
N ALA A 309 25.87 22.59 15.39
CA ALA A 309 26.43 23.94 15.25
C ALA A 309 27.40 23.99 14.08
N VAL A 310 27.30 25.04 13.29
CA VAL A 310 28.12 25.26 12.09
C VAL A 310 28.69 26.67 12.15
N GLU A 311 30.01 26.78 12.06
CA GLU A 311 30.70 28.07 12.11
C GLU A 311 31.80 28.16 11.05
N VAL A 312 31.99 29.33 10.49
CA VAL A 312 33.13 29.65 9.64
C VAL A 312 34.29 30.10 10.54
N LYS A 313 35.41 29.39 10.45
CA LYS A 313 36.65 29.73 11.17
C LYS A 313 37.68 30.30 10.20
N GLN A 314 38.25 31.46 10.54
CA GLN A 314 39.29 32.15 9.77
C GLN A 314 40.51 32.40 10.66
N PRO A 315 41.29 31.39 11.00
CA PRO A 315 42.50 31.59 11.79
C PRO A 315 43.57 32.36 10.99
N GLU A 316 44.41 33.20 11.66
CA GLU A 316 45.41 34.03 11.04
C GLU A 316 46.48 33.24 10.31
N ASP A 317 46.84 32.04 10.83
CA ASP A 317 47.97 31.22 10.35
C ASP A 317 47.55 30.04 9.46
N ARG A 318 46.26 29.89 9.19
CA ARG A 318 45.73 28.73 8.47
C ARG A 318 44.65 29.11 7.47
N LYS A 319 44.39 28.20 6.50
CA LYS A 319 43.27 28.36 5.57
C LYS A 319 41.94 28.40 6.33
N PRO A 320 41.00 29.25 5.90
CA PRO A 320 39.66 29.23 6.46
C PRO A 320 38.95 27.93 6.20
N TYR A 321 38.14 27.50 7.15
CA TYR A 321 37.39 26.25 7.08
C TYR A 321 36.02 26.40 7.73
N LEU A 322 35.12 25.50 7.33
CA LEU A 322 33.83 25.34 7.99
C LEU A 322 34.00 24.33 9.13
N TRP A 323 33.66 24.73 10.33
CA TRP A 323 33.68 23.88 11.51
C TRP A 323 32.27 23.45 11.86
N ILE A 324 32.05 22.12 11.89
CA ILE A 324 30.76 21.50 12.18
C ILE A 324 30.93 20.69 13.46
N LYS A 325 30.03 20.93 14.42
CA LYS A 325 30.05 20.25 15.72
C LYS A 325 28.65 19.81 16.09
N TRP A 326 28.55 18.69 16.77
CA TRP A 326 27.28 18.13 17.23
C TRP A 326 27.48 17.37 18.54
N SER A 327 26.35 16.99 19.16
CA SER A 327 26.33 16.12 20.34
C SER A 327 25.63 14.81 20.02
N PRO A 328 26.03 13.69 20.67
CA PRO A 328 25.32 12.43 20.50
C PRO A 328 23.88 12.53 21.06
N PRO A 329 22.98 11.61 20.65
CA PRO A 329 21.65 11.54 21.25
C PRO A 329 21.69 11.35 22.76
N THR A 330 20.74 11.92 23.49
CA THR A 330 20.76 11.99 24.96
C THR A 330 20.65 10.65 25.70
N LEU A 331 19.98 9.67 25.09
CA LEU A 331 19.67 8.38 25.76
C LEU A 331 20.71 7.29 25.51
N ILE A 332 21.82 7.62 24.89
CA ILE A 332 22.85 6.65 24.49
C ILE A 332 24.00 6.66 25.47
N ASP A 333 24.33 5.47 26.00
CA ASP A 333 25.46 5.28 26.88
C ASP A 333 26.75 5.00 26.09
N LEU A 334 27.51 6.09 25.85
CA LEU A 334 28.86 6.02 25.26
C LEU A 334 29.95 5.84 26.28
N LYS A 335 29.70 6.20 27.55
CA LYS A 335 30.74 6.23 28.60
C LYS A 335 31.20 4.84 29.01
N THR A 336 30.28 3.89 29.07
CA THR A 336 30.60 2.51 29.45
C THR A 336 31.11 1.65 28.29
N GLY A 337 31.06 2.18 27.07
CA GLY A 337 31.38 1.40 25.88
C GLY A 337 30.24 0.50 25.39
N TRP A 338 29.06 0.62 26.01
CA TRP A 338 27.87 -0.13 25.58
C TRP A 338 27.43 0.23 24.14
N PHE A 339 27.66 1.50 23.76
CA PHE A 339 27.47 2.01 22.43
C PHE A 339 28.74 2.59 21.84
N THR A 340 28.95 2.33 20.56
CA THR A 340 29.91 3.03 19.71
C THR A 340 29.12 3.64 18.55
N LEU A 341 29.20 4.96 18.37
CA LEU A 341 28.51 5.66 17.30
C LEU A 341 29.46 6.08 16.19
N LEU A 342 29.01 5.89 14.96
CA LEU A 342 29.61 6.42 13.75
C LEU A 342 28.74 7.55 13.22
N TYR A 343 29.36 8.59 12.67
CA TYR A 343 28.67 9.77 12.19
C TYR A 343 28.93 10.02 10.71
N GLU A 344 27.92 10.48 10.01
CA GLU A 344 28.01 11.07 8.67
C GLU A 344 27.41 12.46 8.66
N ILE A 345 28.07 13.33 7.88
CA ILE A 345 27.62 14.69 7.62
C ILE A 345 27.26 14.78 6.16
N ARG A 346 26.19 15.49 5.86
CA ARG A 346 25.93 15.92 4.48
C ARG A 346 25.73 17.41 4.42
N LEU A 347 26.20 17.99 3.32
CA LEU A 347 25.99 19.41 3.05
C LEU A 347 25.72 19.61 1.56
N LYS A 348 25.03 20.66 1.25
CA LYS A 348 24.83 21.13 -0.11
C LYS A 348 24.56 22.63 -0.16
N PRO A 349 24.86 23.33 -1.27
CA PRO A 349 24.30 24.64 -1.51
C PRO A 349 22.76 24.58 -1.46
N GLU A 350 22.12 25.59 -0.92
CA GLU A 350 20.65 25.63 -0.73
C GLU A 350 19.86 25.28 -1.99
N LYS A 351 20.36 25.73 -3.14
CA LYS A 351 19.70 25.53 -4.46
C LYS A 351 20.14 24.26 -5.20
N ALA A 352 21.11 23.53 -4.70
CA ALA A 352 21.59 22.32 -5.35
C ALA A 352 20.69 21.12 -5.07
N ALA A 353 20.62 20.19 -6.02
CA ALA A 353 19.83 18.97 -5.88
C ALA A 353 20.58 17.85 -5.16
N GLU A 354 21.91 17.82 -5.27
CA GLU A 354 22.74 16.74 -4.75
C GLU A 354 23.43 17.10 -3.44
N TRP A 355 23.53 16.12 -2.55
CA TRP A 355 24.23 16.22 -1.29
C TRP A 355 25.65 15.72 -1.40
N GLU A 356 26.59 16.43 -0.81
CA GLU A 356 27.94 15.97 -0.55
C GLU A 356 27.98 15.29 0.83
N ILE A 357 28.44 14.04 0.89
CA ILE A 357 28.45 13.23 2.11
C ILE A 357 29.88 13.00 2.59
N HIS A 358 30.12 13.24 3.87
CA HIS A 358 31.39 13.00 4.53
C HIS A 358 31.23 12.05 5.71
N PHE A 359 32.10 11.07 5.79
CA PHE A 359 32.17 10.16 6.93
C PHE A 359 33.07 10.75 8.02
N ALA A 360 32.53 10.99 9.19
CA ALA A 360 33.25 11.58 10.33
C ALA A 360 33.81 10.57 11.32
N GLY A 361 33.50 9.27 11.15
CA GLY A 361 33.90 8.25 12.10
C GLY A 361 33.24 8.45 13.47
N GLN A 362 33.99 8.28 14.54
CA GLN A 362 33.52 8.42 15.93
C GLN A 362 33.60 9.85 16.46
N GLN A 363 34.11 10.78 15.68
CA GLN A 363 34.29 12.18 16.09
C GLN A 363 32.95 12.91 16.13
N THR A 364 32.83 13.91 17.00
CA THR A 364 31.67 14.78 17.12
C THR A 364 31.91 16.18 16.51
N GLU A 365 32.97 16.32 15.75
CA GLU A 365 33.29 17.52 15.00
C GLU A 365 33.94 17.18 13.66
N PHE A 366 33.78 18.06 12.69
CA PHE A 366 34.34 17.88 11.36
C PHE A 366 34.68 19.23 10.73
N LYS A 367 35.76 19.26 9.93
CA LYS A 367 36.22 20.44 9.20
C LYS A 367 36.06 20.24 7.72
N ILE A 368 35.49 21.21 7.03
CA ILE A 368 35.35 21.23 5.58
C ILE A 368 36.12 22.42 5.01
N LEU A 369 37.02 22.13 4.10
CA LEU A 369 37.95 23.12 3.52
C LEU A 369 37.49 23.66 2.15
N SER A 370 36.75 22.89 1.40
CA SER A 370 36.35 23.21 0.02
C SER A 370 34.91 23.74 -0.05
N LEU A 371 34.77 25.05 0.15
CA LEU A 371 33.47 25.74 0.09
C LEU A 371 33.54 26.89 -0.92
N HIS A 372 32.39 27.19 -1.54
CA HIS A 372 32.31 28.34 -2.46
C HIS A 372 31.95 29.62 -1.71
N PRO A 373 32.70 30.70 -1.90
CA PRO A 373 32.40 32.00 -1.30
C PRO A 373 31.02 32.50 -1.69
N GLY A 374 30.32 33.12 -0.73
CA GLY A 374 28.99 33.72 -0.94
C GLY A 374 27.85 32.76 -1.05
N GLN A 375 28.07 31.46 -0.96
CA GLN A 375 27.03 30.44 -1.00
C GLN A 375 26.43 30.18 0.38
N LYS A 376 25.14 29.89 0.41
CA LYS A 376 24.43 29.41 1.59
C LYS A 376 24.34 27.88 1.53
N TYR A 377 24.78 27.22 2.58
CA TYR A 377 24.79 25.77 2.68
C TYR A 377 23.80 25.25 3.70
N LEU A 378 23.25 24.07 3.42
CA LEU A 378 22.46 23.26 4.34
C LEU A 378 23.36 22.14 4.87
N VAL A 379 23.38 21.94 6.18
CA VAL A 379 24.16 20.92 6.85
C VAL A 379 23.26 20.04 7.70
N GLN A 380 23.46 18.74 7.62
CA GLN A 380 22.78 17.75 8.44
C GLN A 380 23.77 16.68 8.88
N VAL A 381 23.52 16.06 10.03
CA VAL A 381 24.31 14.95 10.57
C VAL A 381 23.40 13.79 10.96
N ARG A 382 23.90 12.57 10.81
CA ARG A 382 23.27 11.35 11.29
C ARG A 382 24.27 10.44 11.97
N CYS A 383 23.78 9.49 12.73
CA CYS A 383 24.61 8.52 13.41
C CYS A 383 24.06 7.10 13.30
N LYS A 384 24.93 6.13 13.50
CA LYS A 384 24.55 4.73 13.67
C LYS A 384 25.49 4.03 14.64
N PRO A 385 25.03 3.00 15.37
CA PRO A 385 25.93 2.10 16.04
C PRO A 385 26.74 1.29 15.02
N ASP A 386 27.85 0.72 15.43
CA ASP A 386 28.68 -0.14 14.59
C ASP A 386 27.91 -1.34 13.99
N HIS A 387 26.90 -1.85 14.71
CA HIS A 387 25.98 -2.91 14.26
C HIS A 387 24.53 -2.44 14.39
N GLY A 388 24.05 -1.65 13.44
CA GLY A 388 22.68 -1.14 13.49
C GLY A 388 22.35 -0.29 12.26
N TYR A 389 21.26 0.42 12.36
CA TYR A 389 20.75 1.28 11.29
C TYR A 389 21.13 2.74 11.51
N TRP A 390 21.30 3.46 10.41
CA TRP A 390 21.45 4.91 10.46
C TRP A 390 20.22 5.55 11.09
N SER A 391 20.46 6.54 11.96
CA SER A 391 19.42 7.45 12.42
C SER A 391 18.84 8.25 11.25
N ALA A 392 17.70 8.89 11.46
CA ALA A 392 17.27 9.96 10.57
C ALA A 392 18.33 11.08 10.57
N TRP A 393 18.35 11.88 9.49
CA TRP A 393 19.16 13.08 9.46
C TRP A 393 18.63 14.10 10.48
N SER A 394 19.54 14.79 11.15
CA SER A 394 19.20 15.90 12.03
C SER A 394 18.44 16.99 11.29
N PRO A 395 17.71 17.89 11.98
CA PRO A 395 17.22 19.10 11.36
C PRO A 395 18.34 19.86 10.66
N ALA A 396 18.04 20.47 9.52
CA ALA A 396 19.03 21.21 8.74
C ALA A 396 19.47 22.48 9.45
N THR A 397 20.78 22.72 9.47
CA THR A 397 21.38 23.98 9.88
C THR A 397 21.88 24.71 8.67
N PHE A 398 21.59 25.99 8.58
CA PHE A 398 22.00 26.87 7.49
C PHE A 398 23.24 27.65 7.87
N ILE A 399 24.17 27.83 6.93
CA ILE A 399 25.33 28.67 7.07
C ILE A 399 25.58 29.49 5.80
N GLN A 400 25.75 30.79 5.95
CA GLN A 400 26.15 31.69 4.85
C GLN A 400 27.66 31.80 4.84
N ILE A 401 28.28 31.43 3.74
CA ILE A 401 29.73 31.60 3.55
C ILE A 401 30.00 33.04 3.14
N PRO A 402 30.92 33.75 3.84
CA PRO A 402 31.28 35.12 3.47
C PRO A 402 31.79 35.22 2.04
N SER A 403 31.53 36.34 1.36
CA SER A 403 31.94 36.56 0.00
C SER A 403 33.49 36.73 -0.17
N ASP A 404 34.15 37.08 0.93
CA ASP A 404 35.60 37.23 1.06
C ASP A 404 36.33 35.95 1.49
N PHE A 405 35.57 34.81 1.58
CA PHE A 405 36.13 33.50 1.86
C PHE A 405 37.03 33.08 0.71
N THR A 406 38.36 33.28 0.84
CA THR A 406 39.30 32.93 -0.20
C THR A 406 39.76 31.49 -0.07
N MET A 407 39.36 30.68 -1.07
CA MET A 407 40.06 29.44 -1.35
C MET A 407 41.39 29.80 -2.01
N ASN A 408 42.46 29.88 -1.26
CA ASN A 408 43.80 29.93 -1.89
C ASN A 408 44.13 28.52 -2.39
N ASP A 409 44.46 28.43 -3.66
CA ASP A 409 44.91 27.23 -4.39
C ASP A 409 46.02 26.46 -3.66
#